data_c89946902231e1d9c34729db42f0d449
#
_entry.id   c89946902231e1d9c34729db42f0d449
#
_cell.length_a   1.000
_cell.length_b   1.000
_cell.length_c   1.000
_cell.angle_alpha   90.00
_cell.angle_beta   90.00
_cell.angle_gamma   90.00
#
_symmetry.space_group_name_H-M   'P 1'
#
loop_
_entity.id
_entity.type
_entity.pdbx_description
1 polymer ?
#
loop_
_entity_poly.entity_id
_entity_poly.type
_entity_poly.pdbx_seq_one_letter_code
_entity_poly.pdbx_strand_id
1 'polypeptide(L)'
;MAEEKVNATLTVAVPAARVFAVLADPTTHSAIDGTGWVQESVDRAPLTEVGQIFRMDMYHANHPDGGYQVVNKVAVLDPPRAIGWLTGDEKDDGQLEFGGWLWRYDLVPLGPSETKVMLTYDWSGVQQSIRERGIPFPPFGPEHLPNSLQHLAELT
;
A
#
# COMPACT_ATOMS: atom_id res chain seq x y z
N MET A 1 16.54 9.71 -17.53
CA MET A 1 15.09 9.76 -17.28
C MET A 1 14.83 9.53 -15.81
N ALA A 2 13.89 10.27 -15.26
CA ALA A 2 13.51 10.05 -13.86
C ALA A 2 12.77 8.73 -13.72
N GLU A 3 13.13 7.95 -12.71
CA GLU A 3 12.37 6.75 -12.37
C GLU A 3 11.01 7.14 -11.83
N GLU A 4 9.99 6.39 -12.22
CA GLU A 4 8.62 6.61 -11.78
C GLU A 4 8.24 5.64 -10.65
N LYS A 5 9.20 5.35 -9.79
CA LYS A 5 9.02 4.53 -8.60
C LYS A 5 10.06 4.86 -7.56
N VAL A 6 9.70 4.63 -6.30
CA VAL A 6 10.62 4.69 -5.17
C VAL A 6 10.46 3.43 -4.34
N ASN A 7 11.54 3.01 -3.68
CA ASN A 7 11.48 1.84 -2.80
C ASN A 7 12.37 2.01 -1.58
N ALA A 8 12.10 1.17 -0.58
CA ALA A 8 12.92 1.04 0.61
C ALA A 8 12.94 -0.43 1.01
N THR A 9 13.97 -0.84 1.72
CA THR A 9 14.12 -2.22 2.18
C THR A 9 14.41 -2.26 3.67
N LEU A 10 13.96 -3.35 4.30
CA LEU A 10 14.27 -3.63 5.71
C LEU A 10 14.30 -5.15 5.89
N THR A 11 15.28 -5.64 6.64
CA THR A 11 15.34 -7.05 7.02
C THR A 11 14.69 -7.22 8.38
N VAL A 12 13.76 -8.17 8.47
CA VAL A 12 13.03 -8.48 9.71
C VAL A 12 13.34 -9.90 10.15
N ALA A 13 13.41 -10.11 11.47
CA ALA A 13 13.82 -11.37 12.07
C ALA A 13 12.64 -12.32 12.29
N VAL A 14 11.82 -12.52 11.24
CA VAL A 14 10.67 -13.43 11.23
C VAL A 14 10.52 -14.09 9.85
N PRO A 15 9.81 -15.24 9.76
CA PRO A 15 9.56 -15.90 8.47
C PRO A 15 8.72 -15.05 7.52
N ALA A 16 8.93 -15.23 6.21
CA ALA A 16 8.18 -14.52 5.18
C ALA A 16 6.66 -14.72 5.30
N ALA A 17 6.23 -15.94 5.64
CA ALA A 17 4.81 -16.24 5.82
C ALA A 17 4.15 -15.37 6.89
N ARG A 18 4.89 -15.05 7.96
CA ARG A 18 4.38 -14.20 9.03
C ARG A 18 4.25 -12.75 8.59
N VAL A 19 5.23 -12.24 7.85
CA VAL A 19 5.18 -10.89 7.29
C VAL A 19 4.01 -10.79 6.30
N PHE A 20 3.87 -11.79 5.44
CA PHE A 20 2.80 -11.83 4.46
C PHE A 20 1.42 -11.82 5.13
N ALA A 21 1.25 -12.59 6.20
CA ALA A 21 -0.03 -12.66 6.91
C ALA A 21 -0.44 -11.29 7.48
N VAL A 22 0.52 -10.50 7.97
CA VAL A 22 0.25 -9.13 8.45
C VAL A 22 -0.19 -8.25 7.28
N LEU A 23 0.51 -8.29 6.15
CA LEU A 23 0.20 -7.47 4.98
C LEU A 23 -1.15 -7.84 4.34
N ALA A 24 -1.51 -9.12 4.37
CA ALA A 24 -2.76 -9.62 3.81
C ALA A 24 -3.98 -9.32 4.69
N ASP A 25 -3.75 -8.76 5.87
CA ASP A 25 -4.81 -8.35 6.79
C ASP A 25 -4.99 -6.83 6.73
N PRO A 26 -6.04 -6.30 6.04
CA PRO A 26 -6.20 -4.86 5.90
C PRO A 26 -6.36 -4.12 7.23
N THR A 27 -6.75 -4.80 8.30
CA THR A 27 -6.89 -4.16 9.62
C THR A 27 -5.57 -3.70 10.20
N THR A 28 -4.44 -4.17 9.66
CA THR A 28 -3.10 -3.74 10.09
C THR A 28 -2.60 -2.52 9.34
N HIS A 29 -3.22 -2.16 8.22
CA HIS A 29 -2.68 -1.14 7.31
C HIS A 29 -2.57 0.23 7.96
N SER A 30 -3.50 0.60 8.84
CA SER A 30 -3.41 1.88 9.56
C SER A 30 -2.19 1.92 10.48
N ALA A 31 -1.83 0.80 11.09
CA ALA A 31 -0.65 0.71 11.95
C ALA A 31 0.65 0.71 11.15
N ILE A 32 0.62 0.24 9.90
CA ILE A 32 1.78 0.22 9.01
C ILE A 32 2.04 1.61 8.43
N ASP A 33 0.98 2.35 8.11
CA ASP A 33 1.09 3.66 7.46
C ASP A 33 1.93 4.65 8.27
N GLY A 34 2.85 5.34 7.60
CA GLY A 34 3.72 6.32 8.23
C GLY A 34 3.23 7.76 8.11
N THR A 35 2.11 8.01 7.42
CA THR A 35 1.58 9.37 7.18
C THR A 35 0.41 9.74 8.09
N GLY A 36 -0.27 8.76 8.66
CA GLY A 36 -1.54 8.97 9.38
C GLY A 36 -2.74 9.09 8.45
N TRP A 37 -2.56 8.90 7.15
CA TRP A 37 -3.65 9.00 6.17
C TRP A 37 -4.58 7.79 6.21
N VAL A 38 -4.01 6.59 6.42
CA VAL A 38 -4.77 5.34 6.47
C VAL A 38 -5.39 5.20 7.86
N GLN A 39 -6.71 5.06 7.93
CA GLN A 39 -7.45 4.92 9.18
C GLN A 39 -7.89 3.47 9.38
N GLU A 40 -9.12 3.13 9.03
CA GLU A 40 -9.66 1.80 9.28
C GLU A 40 -10.04 1.08 8.01
N SER A 41 -9.90 -0.25 8.02
CA SER A 41 -10.43 -1.11 6.97
C SER A 41 -11.95 -1.18 7.11
N VAL A 42 -12.67 -0.92 6.03
CA VAL A 42 -14.14 -0.99 5.99
C VAL A 42 -14.59 -2.45 5.97
N ASP A 43 -13.96 -3.25 5.11
CA ASP A 43 -14.37 -4.65 4.87
C ASP A 43 -13.82 -5.63 5.90
N ARG A 44 -12.65 -5.34 6.44
CA ARG A 44 -11.93 -6.13 7.45
C ARG A 44 -11.65 -7.59 7.04
N ALA A 45 -11.82 -7.92 5.78
CA ALA A 45 -11.60 -9.26 5.26
C ALA A 45 -10.15 -9.43 4.78
N PRO A 46 -9.52 -10.60 5.04
CA PRO A 46 -8.16 -10.83 4.56
C PRO A 46 -8.10 -10.84 3.04
N LEU A 47 -6.94 -10.47 2.49
CA LEU A 47 -6.70 -10.45 1.05
C LEU A 47 -6.31 -11.85 0.59
N THR A 48 -7.14 -12.45 -0.29
CA THR A 48 -7.01 -13.86 -0.67
C THR A 48 -6.90 -14.10 -2.17
N GLU A 49 -7.16 -13.08 -3.01
CA GLU A 49 -7.12 -13.26 -4.46
C GLU A 49 -6.83 -11.96 -5.19
N VAL A 50 -6.22 -12.07 -6.37
CA VAL A 50 -6.03 -10.96 -7.29
C VAL A 50 -7.40 -10.49 -7.79
N GLY A 51 -7.58 -9.18 -7.86
CA GLY A 51 -8.85 -8.58 -8.25
C GLY A 51 -9.78 -8.27 -7.08
N GLN A 52 -9.45 -8.77 -5.88
CA GLN A 52 -10.25 -8.49 -4.68
C GLN A 52 -10.26 -6.99 -4.39
N ILE A 53 -11.45 -6.47 -4.09
CA ILE A 53 -11.63 -5.07 -3.72
C ILE A 53 -11.69 -4.96 -2.21
N PHE A 54 -10.96 -3.99 -1.66
CA PHE A 54 -11.06 -3.67 -0.25
C PHE A 54 -11.05 -2.15 -0.07
N ARG A 55 -11.86 -1.67 0.85
CA ARG A 55 -12.04 -0.25 1.11
C ARG A 55 -11.36 0.16 2.39
N MET A 56 -10.86 1.38 2.40
CA MET A 56 -10.11 1.92 3.53
C MET A 56 -10.58 3.33 3.82
N ASP A 57 -10.89 3.60 5.09
CA ASP A 57 -11.13 4.96 5.54
C ASP A 57 -9.79 5.69 5.61
N MET A 58 -9.79 6.93 5.13
CA MET A 58 -8.59 7.76 5.02
C MET A 58 -8.84 9.11 5.67
N TYR A 59 -7.74 9.79 6.02
CA TYR A 59 -7.77 11.17 6.48
C TYR A 59 -6.62 11.94 5.86
N HIS A 60 -6.90 13.14 5.38
CA HIS A 60 -5.87 14.07 4.92
C HIS A 60 -6.32 15.49 5.21
N ALA A 61 -5.46 16.29 5.84
CA ALA A 61 -5.79 17.66 6.27
C ALA A 61 -6.18 18.57 5.09
N ASN A 62 -5.66 18.30 3.90
CA ASN A 62 -5.95 19.07 2.69
C ASN A 62 -7.21 18.61 1.94
N HIS A 63 -7.83 17.52 2.38
CA HIS A 63 -9.10 17.08 1.81
C HIS A 63 -10.23 17.94 2.36
N PRO A 64 -11.20 18.38 1.51
CA PRO A 64 -12.28 19.29 1.95
C PRO A 64 -13.04 18.83 3.20
N ASP A 65 -13.26 17.51 3.32
CA ASP A 65 -14.01 16.91 4.44
C ASP A 65 -13.09 16.34 5.52
N GLY A 66 -11.76 16.40 5.33
CA GLY A 66 -10.78 15.75 6.20
C GLY A 66 -10.78 14.24 6.03
N GLY A 67 -11.87 13.57 6.39
CA GLY A 67 -12.06 12.14 6.20
C GLY A 67 -12.61 11.80 4.81
N TYR A 68 -12.14 10.70 4.22
CA TYR A 68 -12.63 10.20 2.94
C TYR A 68 -12.36 8.69 2.86
N GLN A 69 -12.85 8.06 1.81
CA GLN A 69 -12.70 6.62 1.63
C GLN A 69 -12.03 6.34 0.29
N VAL A 70 -11.12 5.38 0.25
CA VAL A 70 -10.50 4.90 -0.99
C VAL A 70 -10.87 3.45 -1.23
N VAL A 71 -10.78 3.05 -2.49
CA VAL A 71 -10.98 1.67 -2.93
C VAL A 71 -9.63 1.14 -3.38
N ASN A 72 -9.27 -0.05 -2.90
CA ASN A 72 -8.05 -0.73 -3.31
C ASN A 72 -8.41 -2.02 -4.05
N LYS A 73 -7.61 -2.35 -5.05
CA LYS A 73 -7.76 -3.59 -5.81
C LYS A 73 -6.46 -4.36 -5.76
N VAL A 74 -6.52 -5.59 -5.29
CA VAL A 74 -5.34 -6.46 -5.24
C VAL A 74 -4.86 -6.74 -6.65
N ALA A 75 -3.65 -6.33 -6.96
CA ALA A 75 -3.02 -6.50 -8.27
C ALA A 75 -1.95 -7.59 -8.28
N VAL A 76 -1.31 -7.82 -7.13
CA VAL A 76 -0.27 -8.84 -6.96
C VAL A 76 -0.60 -9.65 -5.72
N LEU A 77 -0.63 -10.96 -5.84
CA LEU A 77 -0.80 -11.84 -4.68
C LEU A 77 -0.10 -13.17 -4.97
N ASP A 78 1.11 -13.30 -4.45
CA ASP A 78 1.94 -14.49 -4.57
C ASP A 78 2.48 -14.87 -3.18
N PRO A 79 1.66 -15.56 -2.35
CA PRO A 79 2.07 -15.90 -0.98
C PRO A 79 3.25 -16.89 -0.97
N PRO A 80 4.22 -16.70 -0.10
CA PRO A 80 4.44 -15.57 0.81
C PRO A 80 5.45 -14.55 0.26
N ARG A 81 5.57 -14.40 -1.06
CA ARG A 81 6.63 -13.65 -1.73
C ARG A 81 6.28 -12.23 -2.12
N ALA A 82 5.03 -11.98 -2.48
CA ALA A 82 4.65 -10.65 -2.96
C ALA A 82 3.16 -10.38 -2.73
N ILE A 83 2.85 -9.12 -2.45
CA ILE A 83 1.49 -8.62 -2.36
C ILE A 83 1.50 -7.14 -2.77
N GLY A 84 0.48 -6.73 -3.52
CA GLY A 84 0.38 -5.34 -3.94
C GLY A 84 -1.03 -4.99 -4.37
N TRP A 85 -1.32 -3.68 -4.36
CA TRP A 85 -2.64 -3.19 -4.73
C TRP A 85 -2.58 -1.82 -5.39
N LEU A 86 -3.59 -1.56 -6.24
CA LEU A 86 -3.86 -0.27 -6.83
C LEU A 86 -4.87 0.47 -5.94
N THR A 87 -4.74 1.78 -5.85
CA THR A 87 -5.65 2.60 -5.06
C THR A 87 -6.42 3.56 -5.98
N GLY A 88 -7.68 3.77 -5.67
CA GLY A 88 -8.55 4.65 -6.44
C GLY A 88 -9.78 5.10 -5.67
N ASP A 89 -10.78 5.54 -6.41
CA ASP A 89 -12.01 6.09 -5.88
C ASP A 89 -13.22 5.32 -6.40
N GLU A 90 -14.29 5.30 -5.59
CA GLU A 90 -15.59 4.84 -6.00
C GLU A 90 -16.47 6.07 -6.30
N LYS A 91 -17.00 6.13 -7.52
CA LYS A 91 -17.86 7.23 -7.95
C LYS A 91 -19.30 7.03 -7.47
N ASP A 92 -20.12 8.09 -7.55
CA ASP A 92 -21.50 8.08 -7.08
C ASP A 92 -22.36 7.00 -7.78
N ASP A 93 -22.00 6.64 -9.02
CA ASP A 93 -22.69 5.59 -9.78
C ASP A 93 -22.17 4.17 -9.46
N GLY A 94 -21.23 4.04 -8.53
CA GLY A 94 -20.63 2.78 -8.14
C GLY A 94 -19.45 2.35 -9.01
N GLN A 95 -19.07 3.13 -10.01
CA GLN A 95 -17.90 2.82 -10.83
C GLN A 95 -16.62 3.07 -10.06
N LEU A 96 -15.65 2.17 -10.25
CA LEU A 96 -14.33 2.27 -9.62
C LEU A 96 -13.35 2.89 -10.62
N GLU A 97 -12.56 3.85 -10.14
CA GLU A 97 -11.53 4.50 -10.95
C GLU A 97 -10.19 4.46 -10.20
N PHE A 98 -9.20 3.81 -10.79
CA PHE A 98 -7.87 3.68 -10.19
C PHE A 98 -6.92 4.68 -10.83
N GLY A 99 -6.08 5.30 -9.98
CA GLY A 99 -5.17 6.35 -10.43
C GLY A 99 -3.93 5.85 -11.18
N GLY A 100 -3.64 4.56 -11.09
CA GLY A 100 -2.50 3.98 -11.78
C GLY A 100 -1.25 3.83 -10.92
N TRP A 101 -1.28 4.24 -9.66
CA TRP A 101 -0.16 3.99 -8.75
C TRP A 101 -0.35 2.66 -8.02
N LEU A 102 0.77 1.95 -7.84
CA LEU A 102 0.81 0.62 -7.24
C LEU A 102 1.66 0.64 -5.97
N TRP A 103 1.11 0.10 -4.90
CA TRP A 103 1.85 -0.24 -3.68
C TRP A 103 2.19 -1.72 -3.75
N ARG A 104 3.47 -2.06 -3.61
CA ARG A 104 3.91 -3.45 -3.71
C ARG A 104 4.94 -3.77 -2.63
N TYR A 105 4.73 -4.90 -1.96
CA TYR A 105 5.70 -5.50 -1.05
C TYR A 105 6.25 -6.76 -1.68
N ASP A 106 7.58 -6.87 -1.71
CA ASP A 106 8.30 -8.06 -2.11
C ASP A 106 9.03 -8.64 -0.91
N LEU A 107 8.85 -9.94 -0.66
CA LEU A 107 9.41 -10.63 0.50
C LEU A 107 10.40 -11.68 0.03
N VAL A 108 11.67 -11.52 0.41
CA VAL A 108 12.74 -12.46 0.06
C VAL A 108 13.20 -13.18 1.32
N PRO A 109 12.89 -14.48 1.47
CA PRO A 109 13.38 -15.25 2.62
C PRO A 109 14.90 -15.32 2.58
N LEU A 110 15.54 -14.90 3.68
CA LEU A 110 16.98 -15.01 3.87
C LEU A 110 17.35 -16.24 4.71
N GLY A 111 16.32 -16.89 5.25
CA GLY A 111 16.42 -18.06 6.09
C GLY A 111 15.07 -18.37 6.70
N PRO A 112 14.95 -19.43 7.55
CA PRO A 112 13.67 -19.80 8.12
C PRO A 112 13.11 -18.79 9.11
N SER A 113 13.93 -17.86 9.59
CA SER A 113 13.53 -16.86 10.60
C SER A 113 13.96 -15.45 10.21
N GLU A 114 14.20 -15.18 8.93
CA GLU A 114 14.64 -13.86 8.47
C GLU A 114 14.13 -13.57 7.08
N THR A 115 13.63 -12.37 6.86
CA THR A 115 13.04 -11.95 5.59
C THR A 115 13.50 -10.54 5.24
N LYS A 116 13.93 -10.35 3.99
CA LYS A 116 14.14 -9.03 3.42
C LYS A 116 12.84 -8.54 2.83
N VAL A 117 12.35 -7.39 3.28
CA VAL A 117 11.12 -6.77 2.80
C VAL A 117 11.47 -5.55 1.97
N MET A 118 10.94 -5.49 0.74
CA MET A 118 11.08 -4.30 -0.11
C MET A 118 9.69 -3.74 -0.38
N LEU A 119 9.49 -2.47 -0.01
CA LEU A 119 8.26 -1.73 -0.30
C LEU A 119 8.52 -0.80 -1.48
N THR A 120 7.70 -0.90 -2.50
CA THR A 120 7.79 -0.06 -3.71
C THR A 120 6.49 0.71 -3.91
N TYR A 121 6.61 2.01 -4.18
CA TYR A 121 5.52 2.85 -4.69
C TYR A 121 5.84 3.19 -6.13
N ASP A 122 5.00 2.73 -7.06
CA ASP A 122 5.23 2.83 -8.49
C ASP A 122 4.09 3.64 -9.12
N TRP A 123 4.43 4.80 -9.72
CA TRP A 123 3.44 5.68 -10.37
C TRP A 123 3.61 5.73 -11.89
N SER A 124 4.35 4.78 -12.47
CA SER A 124 4.55 4.74 -13.91
C SER A 124 3.24 4.59 -14.71
N GLY A 125 2.23 3.97 -14.09
CA GLY A 125 0.91 3.79 -14.69
C GLY A 125 -0.05 4.96 -14.52
N VAL A 126 0.37 6.05 -13.85
CA VAL A 126 -0.50 7.20 -13.60
C VAL A 126 -0.73 7.97 -14.89
N GLN A 127 -2.01 8.22 -15.21
CA GLN A 127 -2.42 8.91 -16.43
C GLN A 127 -2.04 10.39 -16.40
N GLN A 128 -1.81 10.96 -17.58
CA GLN A 128 -1.45 12.36 -17.74
C GLN A 128 -2.50 13.31 -17.13
N SER A 129 -3.77 12.98 -17.28
CA SER A 129 -4.86 13.79 -16.71
C SER A 129 -4.77 13.93 -15.19
N ILE A 130 -4.26 12.90 -14.50
CA ILE A 130 -4.07 12.93 -13.05
C ILE A 130 -2.83 13.76 -12.71
N ARG A 131 -1.75 13.61 -13.47
CA ARG A 131 -0.51 14.38 -13.28
C ARG A 131 -0.73 15.88 -13.46
N GLU A 132 -1.64 16.26 -14.37
CA GLU A 132 -1.99 17.65 -14.64
C GLU A 132 -2.75 18.33 -13.51
N ARG A 133 -3.24 17.56 -12.52
CA ARG A 133 -3.88 18.13 -11.33
C ARG A 133 -2.89 18.78 -10.37
N GLY A 134 -1.59 18.71 -10.67
CA GLY A 134 -0.54 19.31 -9.84
C GLY A 134 -0.17 18.49 -8.60
N ILE A 135 -0.61 17.24 -8.53
CA ILE A 135 -0.24 16.34 -7.43
C ILE A 135 1.21 15.89 -7.65
N PRO A 136 2.09 16.06 -6.66
CA PRO A 136 3.45 15.55 -6.78
C PRO A 136 3.48 14.02 -6.70
N PHE A 137 4.40 13.42 -7.44
CA PHE A 137 4.66 11.98 -7.36
C PHE A 137 6.14 11.74 -7.08
N PRO A 138 6.47 11.05 -5.97
CA PRO A 138 5.54 10.55 -4.95
C PRO A 138 4.92 11.70 -4.12
N PRO A 139 3.69 11.49 -3.59
CA PRO A 139 2.99 12.54 -2.82
C PRO A 139 3.43 12.64 -1.36
N PHE A 140 4.54 12.03 -1.01
CA PHE A 140 5.04 11.95 0.36
C PHE A 140 6.55 12.16 0.38
N GLY A 141 7.10 12.43 1.57
CA GLY A 141 8.54 12.61 1.76
C GLY A 141 9.32 11.30 1.77
N PRO A 142 10.66 11.38 1.69
CA PRO A 142 11.52 10.19 1.58
C PRO A 142 11.50 9.27 2.81
N GLU A 143 11.02 9.75 3.95
CA GLU A 143 10.93 8.97 5.18
C GLU A 143 9.73 8.04 5.25
N HIS A 144 8.72 8.23 4.38
CA HIS A 144 7.46 7.48 4.46
C HIS A 144 7.65 5.97 4.31
N LEU A 145 8.34 5.52 3.26
CA LEU A 145 8.53 4.09 3.03
C LEU A 145 9.36 3.43 4.13
N PRO A 146 10.49 4.02 4.57
CA PRO A 146 11.23 3.47 5.72
C PRO A 146 10.40 3.40 6.99
N ASN A 147 9.58 4.42 7.26
CA ASN A 147 8.71 4.43 8.44
C ASN A 147 7.67 3.31 8.37
N SER A 148 7.06 3.11 7.20
CA SER A 148 6.09 2.03 7.01
C SER A 148 6.71 0.66 7.24
N LEU A 149 7.94 0.44 6.74
CA LEU A 149 8.66 -0.81 6.96
C LEU A 149 8.97 -1.03 8.44
N GLN A 150 9.35 0.02 9.16
CA GLN A 150 9.61 -0.06 10.60
C GLN A 150 8.33 -0.44 11.36
N HIS A 151 7.20 0.17 11.02
CA HIS A 151 5.91 -0.15 11.63
C HIS A 151 5.49 -1.59 11.33
N LEU A 152 5.72 -2.04 10.09
CA LEU A 152 5.46 -3.43 9.71
C LEU A 152 6.29 -4.39 10.58
N ALA A 153 7.57 -4.10 10.77
CA ALA A 153 8.46 -4.92 11.60
C ALA A 153 7.93 -5.04 13.02
N GLU A 154 7.39 -3.96 13.57
CA GLU A 154 6.83 -3.94 14.93
C GLU A 154 5.57 -4.81 15.07
N LEU A 155 4.86 -5.07 13.97
CA LEU A 155 3.65 -5.90 13.96
C LEU A 155 3.96 -7.40 13.76
N THR A 156 5.17 -7.71 13.39
CA THR A 156 5.60 -9.09 13.16
C THR A 156 6.44 -9.60 14.34
#